data_5a1bdc0fd89d67de3e14ab3838cdc40b
#
_entry.id   5a1bdc0fd89d67de3e14ab3838cdc40b
#
_cell.length_a   1.000
_cell.length_b   1.000
_cell.length_c   1.000
_cell.angle_alpha   90.00
_cell.angle_beta   90.00
_cell.angle_gamma   90.00
#
_symmetry.space_group_name_H-M   'P 1'
#
loop_
_entity.id
_entity.type
_entity.pdbx_description
1 polymer ?
#
loop_
_entity_poly.entity_id
_entity_poly.type
_entity_poly.pdbx_seq_one_letter_code
_entity_poly.pdbx_strand_id
1 'polypeptide(L)'
;MRARIDIINGLIDENGYKSYLEIGLGDGTHFNAVKAEQKIGVDPAYPNEGNIYGAESDTFFVANTQSFDLIFIDGLHHSRQVERDIVNSWKCLNKGGTILIHDIKPK
;
A
#
# COMPACT_ATOMS: atom_id res chain seq x y z
N MET A 1 22.80 2.39 0.75
CA MET A 1 21.43 2.14 1.19
C MET A 1 20.47 2.13 -0.01
N ARG A 2 19.60 1.17 -0.06
CA ARG A 2 18.65 1.07 -1.17
C ARG A 2 17.47 2.01 -0.94
N ALA A 3 17.02 2.66 -2.00
CA ALA A 3 15.83 3.49 -1.94
C ALA A 3 14.59 2.61 -1.74
N ARG A 4 13.55 3.18 -1.14
CA ARG A 4 12.27 2.48 -0.90
C ARG A 4 11.74 1.82 -2.18
N ILE A 5 11.78 2.56 -3.28
CA ILE A 5 11.23 2.05 -4.54
C ILE A 5 12.02 0.84 -5.06
N ASP A 6 13.31 0.80 -4.80
CA ASP A 6 14.13 -0.34 -5.21
C ASP A 6 13.76 -1.59 -4.42
N ILE A 7 13.45 -1.42 -3.14
CA ILE A 7 13.01 -2.54 -2.29
C ILE A 7 11.67 -3.08 -2.79
N ILE A 8 10.74 -2.19 -3.06
CA ILE A 8 9.40 -2.57 -3.55
C ILE A 8 9.49 -3.31 -4.88
N ASN A 9 10.18 -2.71 -5.85
CA ASN A 9 10.31 -3.34 -7.17
C ASN A 9 11.13 -4.62 -7.12
N GLY A 10 12.10 -4.69 -6.22
CA GLY A 10 12.87 -5.90 -5.99
C GLY A 10 12.02 -7.05 -5.49
N LEU A 11 11.12 -6.78 -4.54
CA LEU A 11 10.20 -7.80 -4.02
C LEU A 11 9.23 -8.27 -5.11
N ILE A 12 8.74 -7.33 -5.91
CA ILE A 12 7.84 -7.66 -7.02
C ILE A 12 8.55 -8.62 -7.98
N ASP A 13 9.77 -8.27 -8.35
CA ASP A 13 10.55 -9.03 -9.31
C ASP A 13 10.93 -10.42 -8.77
N GLU A 14 11.44 -10.46 -7.55
CA GLU A 14 11.91 -11.72 -6.94
C GLU A 14 10.79 -12.71 -6.69
N ASN A 15 9.61 -12.23 -6.37
CA ASN A 15 8.49 -13.08 -5.98
C ASN A 15 7.42 -13.24 -7.06
N GLY A 16 7.58 -12.53 -8.19
CA GLY A 16 6.57 -12.57 -9.25
C GLY A 16 5.25 -11.95 -8.83
N TYR A 17 5.28 -10.96 -7.96
CA TYR A 17 4.07 -10.29 -7.50
C TYR A 17 3.43 -9.51 -8.64
N LYS A 18 2.11 -9.56 -8.72
CA LYS A 18 1.36 -8.89 -9.78
C LYS A 18 0.49 -7.75 -9.30
N SER A 19 0.02 -7.82 -8.06
CA SER A 19 -0.90 -6.83 -7.51
C SER A 19 -0.29 -6.10 -6.32
N TYR A 20 -0.50 -4.79 -6.29
CA TYR A 20 0.12 -3.90 -5.30
C TYR A 20 -0.89 -2.89 -4.78
N LEU A 21 -0.90 -2.71 -3.48
CA LEU A 21 -1.73 -1.70 -2.81
C LEU A 21 -0.82 -0.78 -2.01
N GLU A 22 -1.01 0.53 -2.16
CA GLU A 22 -0.26 1.50 -1.37
C GLU A 22 -1.23 2.37 -0.58
N ILE A 23 -1.07 2.39 0.74
CA ILE A 23 -1.85 3.21 1.64
C ILE A 23 -1.02 4.43 2.02
N GLY A 24 -1.46 5.61 1.58
CA GLY A 24 -0.70 6.84 1.75
C GLY A 24 0.25 7.07 0.57
N LEU A 25 -0.07 8.01 -0.28
CA LEU A 25 0.64 8.20 -1.54
C LEU A 25 1.68 9.33 -1.52
N GLY A 26 1.61 10.21 -0.54
CA GLY A 26 2.48 11.38 -0.53
C GLY A 26 2.31 12.18 -1.83
N ASP A 27 3.40 12.46 -2.53
CA ASP A 27 3.34 13.17 -3.80
C ASP A 27 3.11 12.25 -5.00
N GLY A 28 2.97 10.95 -4.76
CA GLY A 28 2.71 9.97 -5.81
C GLY A 28 3.94 9.46 -6.55
N THR A 29 5.10 9.98 -6.24
CA THR A 29 6.34 9.62 -6.96
C THR A 29 6.63 8.12 -6.86
N HIS A 30 6.54 7.57 -5.66
CA HIS A 30 6.82 6.14 -5.46
C HIS A 30 5.76 5.27 -6.10
N PHE A 31 4.49 5.63 -5.89
CA PHE A 31 3.39 4.86 -6.47
C PHE A 31 3.54 4.76 -7.99
N ASN A 32 3.88 5.88 -8.64
CA ASN A 32 4.03 5.90 -10.09
C ASN A 32 5.21 5.06 -10.57
N ALA A 33 6.23 4.90 -9.73
CA ALA A 33 7.44 4.14 -10.08
C ALA A 33 7.34 2.65 -9.78
N VAL A 34 6.29 2.20 -9.10
CA VAL A 34 6.09 0.78 -8.80
C VAL A 34 5.73 0.04 -10.08
N LYS A 35 6.41 -1.09 -10.32
CA LYS A 35 6.29 -1.86 -11.56
C LYS A 35 5.36 -3.07 -11.46
N ALA A 36 4.32 -2.99 -10.66
CA ALA A 36 3.32 -4.05 -10.58
C ALA A 36 2.35 -3.93 -11.76
N GLU A 37 1.84 -5.07 -12.23
CA GLU A 37 0.87 -5.08 -13.32
C GLU A 37 -0.45 -4.43 -12.91
N GLN A 38 -0.86 -4.65 -11.67
CA GLN A 38 -2.08 -4.08 -11.10
C GLN A 38 -1.69 -3.32 -9.85
N LYS A 39 -2.04 -2.05 -9.77
CA LYS A 39 -1.75 -1.29 -8.57
C LYS A 39 -2.89 -0.36 -8.23
N ILE A 40 -3.15 -0.25 -6.93
CA ILE A 40 -4.18 0.62 -6.37
C ILE A 40 -3.53 1.47 -5.30
N GLY A 41 -3.81 2.77 -5.34
CA GLY A 41 -3.36 3.70 -4.31
C GLY A 41 -4.55 4.24 -3.53
N VAL A 42 -4.35 4.49 -2.25
CA VAL A 42 -5.40 5.02 -1.37
C VAL A 42 -4.86 6.20 -0.59
N ASP A 43 -5.49 7.35 -0.74
CA ASP A 43 -5.08 8.57 -0.03
C ASP A 43 -6.23 9.58 -0.08
N PRO A 44 -6.69 10.12 1.08
CA PRO A 44 -7.80 11.07 1.09
C PRO A 44 -7.46 12.41 0.45
N ALA A 45 -6.17 12.72 0.27
CA ALA A 45 -5.76 13.99 -0.34
C ALA A 45 -5.84 13.96 -1.86
N TYR A 46 -6.19 12.82 -2.45
CA TYR A 46 -6.27 12.66 -3.91
C TYR A 46 -7.71 12.60 -4.39
N PRO A 47 -7.97 13.02 -5.63
CA PRO A 47 -9.28 12.76 -6.22
C PRO A 47 -9.45 11.26 -6.48
N ASN A 48 -10.69 10.80 -6.41
CA ASN A 48 -11.01 9.41 -6.69
C ASN A 48 -11.03 9.24 -8.21
N GLU A 49 -9.95 8.72 -8.76
CA GLU A 49 -9.75 8.70 -10.21
C GLU A 49 -8.82 7.56 -10.61
N GLY A 50 -9.20 6.83 -11.67
CA GLY A 50 -8.39 5.75 -12.17
C GLY A 50 -8.17 4.67 -11.12
N ASN A 51 -6.91 4.35 -10.85
CA ASN A 51 -6.54 3.36 -9.86
C ASN A 51 -6.24 3.96 -8.49
N ILE A 52 -6.63 5.21 -8.27
CA ILE A 52 -6.47 5.88 -6.98
C ILE A 52 -7.84 6.07 -6.34
N TYR A 53 -7.97 5.60 -5.11
CA TYR A 53 -9.15 5.84 -4.29
C TYR A 53 -8.86 7.04 -3.41
N GLY A 54 -9.55 8.14 -3.68
CA GLY A 54 -9.42 9.37 -2.90
C GLY A 54 -10.25 9.25 -1.64
N ALA A 55 -9.79 8.46 -0.69
CA ALA A 55 -10.55 8.15 0.52
C ALA A 55 -9.60 7.78 1.66
N GLU A 56 -10.12 7.83 2.87
CA GLU A 56 -9.44 7.27 4.04
C GLU A 56 -9.29 5.77 3.87
N SER A 57 -8.22 5.20 4.42
CA SER A 57 -7.98 3.77 4.30
C SER A 57 -9.12 2.93 4.90
N ASP A 58 -9.69 3.36 6.04
CA ASP A 58 -10.82 2.65 6.63
C ASP A 58 -11.97 2.53 5.65
N THR A 59 -12.28 3.60 4.93
CA THR A 59 -13.36 3.60 3.93
C THR A 59 -13.03 2.66 2.78
N PHE A 60 -11.80 2.70 2.32
CA PHE A 60 -11.36 1.81 1.25
C PHE A 60 -11.53 0.34 1.65
N PHE A 61 -11.04 -0.03 2.84
CA PHE A 61 -11.08 -1.44 3.26
C PHE A 61 -12.49 -1.96 3.45
N VAL A 62 -13.43 -1.12 3.89
CA VAL A 62 -14.83 -1.53 4.04
C VAL A 62 -15.41 -1.95 2.69
N ALA A 63 -15.08 -1.24 1.63
CA ALA A 63 -15.63 -1.49 0.30
C ALA A 63 -14.80 -2.46 -0.54
N ASN A 64 -13.58 -2.75 -0.11
CA ASN A 64 -12.63 -3.52 -0.92
C ASN A 64 -13.02 -4.99 -1.03
N THR A 65 -13.00 -5.50 -2.27
CA THR A 65 -13.23 -6.93 -2.54
C THR A 65 -12.04 -7.61 -3.19
N GLN A 66 -10.94 -6.88 -3.36
CA GLN A 66 -9.74 -7.40 -4.02
C GLN A 66 -8.71 -7.87 -3.00
N SER A 67 -7.80 -8.73 -3.46
CA SER A 67 -6.65 -9.13 -2.65
C SER A 67 -5.36 -8.77 -3.38
N PHE A 68 -4.28 -8.67 -2.62
CA PHE A 68 -3.02 -8.11 -3.14
C PHE A 68 -1.83 -8.97 -2.75
N ASP A 69 -0.82 -8.98 -3.61
CA ASP A 69 0.43 -9.69 -3.34
C ASP A 69 1.37 -8.88 -2.46
N LEU A 70 1.39 -7.57 -2.66
CA LEU A 70 2.27 -6.67 -1.91
C LEU A 70 1.47 -5.46 -1.47
N ILE A 71 1.51 -5.16 -0.17
CA ILE A 71 0.82 -4.00 0.38
C ILE A 71 1.85 -3.13 1.09
N PHE A 72 1.88 -1.86 0.76
CA PHE A 72 2.77 -0.89 1.37
C PHE A 72 1.95 0.11 2.19
N ILE A 73 2.29 0.24 3.46
CA ILE A 73 1.61 1.17 4.37
C ILE A 73 2.58 2.25 4.78
N ASP A 74 2.24 3.50 4.47
CA ASP A 74 3.02 4.63 4.93
C ASP A 74 2.65 4.91 6.37
N GLY A 75 3.60 4.75 7.27
CA GLY A 75 3.37 4.85 8.72
C GLY A 75 3.45 6.27 9.26
N LEU A 76 3.26 7.29 8.43
CA LEU A 76 3.23 8.68 8.90
C LEU A 76 1.97 8.98 9.70
N HIS A 77 1.02 8.08 9.68
CA HIS A 77 -0.26 8.24 10.36
C HIS A 77 -0.15 7.95 11.85
N HIS A 78 -1.20 8.28 12.58
CA HIS A 78 -1.35 7.91 13.97
C HIS A 78 -1.20 6.38 14.12
N SER A 79 -0.53 5.93 15.20
CA SER A 79 -0.22 4.51 15.35
C SER A 79 -1.44 3.60 15.36
N ARG A 80 -2.58 4.06 15.88
CA ARG A 80 -3.82 3.26 15.85
C ARG A 80 -4.33 3.08 14.43
N GLN A 81 -4.17 4.10 13.59
CA GLN A 81 -4.54 3.97 12.18
C GLN A 81 -3.63 2.96 11.49
N VAL A 82 -2.34 3.00 11.78
CA VAL A 82 -1.40 2.04 11.21
C VAL A 82 -1.77 0.62 11.64
N GLU A 83 -2.12 0.42 12.90
CA GLU A 83 -2.55 -0.89 13.39
C GLU A 83 -3.77 -1.40 12.65
N ARG A 84 -4.78 -0.54 12.45
CA ARG A 84 -5.97 -0.93 11.69
C ARG A 84 -5.63 -1.26 10.23
N ASP A 85 -4.75 -0.46 9.64
CA ASP A 85 -4.34 -0.69 8.26
C ASP A 85 -3.62 -2.03 8.12
N ILE A 86 -2.79 -2.40 9.10
CA ILE A 86 -2.10 -3.68 9.10
C ILE A 86 -3.11 -4.83 9.19
N VAL A 87 -4.06 -4.75 10.10
CA VAL A 87 -5.07 -5.80 10.27
C VAL A 87 -5.91 -5.95 9.00
N ASN A 88 -6.35 -4.82 8.44
CA ASN A 88 -7.16 -4.84 7.23
C ASN A 88 -6.37 -5.33 6.02
N SER A 89 -5.10 -4.96 5.95
CA SER A 89 -4.22 -5.42 4.87
C SER A 89 -4.00 -6.92 4.95
N TRP A 90 -3.82 -7.44 6.16
CA TRP A 90 -3.65 -8.89 6.36
C TRP A 90 -4.85 -9.67 5.82
N LYS A 91 -6.06 -9.12 6.01
CA LYS A 91 -7.28 -9.78 5.55
C LYS A 91 -7.39 -9.86 4.02
N CYS A 92 -6.73 -8.97 3.32
CA CYS A 92 -6.77 -8.96 1.85
C CYS A 92 -5.41 -9.26 1.21
N LEU A 93 -4.49 -9.84 1.99
CA LEU A 93 -3.18 -10.23 1.48
C LEU A 93 -3.26 -11.63 0.89
N ASN A 94 -2.76 -11.80 -0.32
CA ASN A 94 -2.69 -13.10 -0.96
C ASN A 94 -1.69 -13.98 -0.22
N LYS A 95 -1.90 -15.30 -0.28
CA LYS A 95 -0.97 -16.25 0.31
C LYS A 95 0.41 -16.07 -0.32
N GLY A 96 1.42 -15.99 0.53
CA GLY A 96 2.78 -15.73 0.08
C GLY A 96 3.09 -14.26 -0.15
N GLY A 97 2.13 -13.38 0.13
CA GLY A 97 2.33 -11.94 -0.06
C GLY A 97 3.11 -11.30 1.08
N THR A 98 3.38 -10.02 0.92
CA THR A 98 4.19 -9.24 1.85
C THR A 98 3.51 -7.92 2.19
N ILE A 99 3.60 -7.53 3.45
CA ILE A 99 3.18 -6.20 3.89
C ILE A 99 4.45 -5.45 4.32
N LEU A 100 4.66 -4.28 3.73
CA LEU A 100 5.76 -3.40 4.10
C LEU A 100 5.19 -2.19 4.83
N ILE A 101 5.85 -1.78 5.90
CA ILE A 101 5.44 -0.62 6.68
C ILE A 101 6.63 0.31 6.79
N HIS A 102 6.40 1.59 6.50
CA HIS A 102 7.47 2.58 6.47
C HIS A 102 7.15 3.77 7.38
N ASP A 103 8.17 4.30 8.03
CA ASP A 103 8.08 5.50 8.88
C ASP A 103 7.08 5.39 10.03
N ILE A 104 7.08 4.25 10.71
CA ILE A 104 6.29 4.12 11.94
C ILE A 104 6.93 4.99 13.00
N LYS A 105 6.13 5.89 13.58
CA LYS A 105 6.61 6.76 14.61
C LYS A 105 6.21 6.23 15.97
N PRO A 106 7.16 6.09 16.90
CA PRO A 106 6.83 5.64 18.25
C PRO A 106 6.02 6.71 18.96
N LYS A 107 5.29 6.29 19.93
CA LYS A 107 4.50 7.18 20.78
C LYS A 107 5.39 7.98 21.72
#